data_01eee7a783f8d3956d7ad2335eca8c96
#
_entry.id   01eee7a783f8d3956d7ad2335eca8c96
#
_cell.length_a   1.000
_cell.length_b   1.000
_cell.length_c   1.000
_cell.angle_alpha   90.00
_cell.angle_beta   90.00
_cell.angle_gamma   90.00
#
_symmetry.space_group_name_H-M   'P 1'
#
loop_
_entity.id
_entity.type
_entity.pdbx_description
1 polymer ?
#
loop_
_entity_poly.entity_id
_entity_poly.type
_entity_poly.pdbx_seq_one_letter_code
_entity_poly.pdbx_strand_id
1 'polypeptide(L)'
;MLYNLFRDVVVLSLTFTVNFLIVSTFWGLVEMFQPIRWQWLAQLMNYIRVPCTPTNVIILLSALTLLVPCLLHRTWFMQRYLCWATNCQKPQGEAAERLNQAMSIVCRKAGLDIRDYNLYVCNTKALNAFAIGNNNIAVTLPLLGNMPVSEIAGILAHEMGHIQNRDTNTALLTSTMSSFGNFVIRIYSYITLLLQIISFIPIIGWFTAIISWFFLIQIWLFQFLMQLPLHIVTMFSSREDEYEADLYACKIGLGAELFNGLSCISQGEAQMGFAARLLSSHPATRQRLERIRNYVNAHNTMA
;
A
#
# COMPACT_ATOMS: atom_id res chain seq x y z
N MET A 1 7.94 15.75 13.31
CA MET A 1 9.13 14.99 12.87
C MET A 1 9.42 13.78 13.78
N LEU A 2 9.63 13.94 15.11
CA LEU A 2 9.96 12.82 16.02
C LEU A 2 8.81 11.79 16.13
N TYR A 3 7.56 12.27 16.20
CA TYR A 3 6.36 11.45 16.27
C TYR A 3 6.18 10.60 14.99
N ASN A 4 6.33 11.20 13.80
CA ASN A 4 6.20 10.49 12.53
C ASN A 4 7.29 9.41 12.40
N LEU A 5 8.52 9.71 12.81
CA LEU A 5 9.61 8.74 12.84
C LEU A 5 9.29 7.55 13.78
N PHE A 6 8.79 7.84 14.98
CA PHE A 6 8.41 6.79 15.94
C PHE A 6 7.28 5.92 15.39
N ARG A 7 6.24 6.53 14.83
CA ARG A 7 5.13 5.82 14.16
C ARG A 7 5.66 4.90 13.07
N ASP A 8 6.48 5.42 12.16
CA ASP A 8 7.00 4.67 11.03
C ASP A 8 7.84 3.47 11.48
N VAL A 9 8.68 3.65 12.50
CA VAL A 9 9.46 2.55 13.09
C VAL A 9 8.55 1.49 13.69
N VAL A 10 7.52 1.87 14.44
CA VAL A 10 6.57 0.91 15.04
C VAL A 10 5.82 0.13 13.98
N VAL A 11 5.28 0.83 12.98
CA VAL A 11 4.52 0.22 11.87
C VAL A 11 5.39 -0.74 11.07
N LEU A 12 6.58 -0.31 10.66
CA LEU A 12 7.50 -1.14 9.88
C LEU A 12 7.98 -2.36 10.68
N SER A 13 8.30 -2.18 11.96
CA SER A 13 8.73 -3.28 12.83
C SER A 13 7.62 -4.31 13.02
N LEU A 14 6.38 -3.87 13.25
CA LEU A 14 5.25 -4.77 13.40
C LEU A 14 4.92 -5.49 12.09
N THR A 15 4.90 -4.75 10.97
CA THR A 15 4.70 -5.34 9.64
C THR A 15 5.77 -6.37 9.31
N PHE A 16 7.03 -6.04 9.58
CA PHE A 16 8.15 -6.98 9.38
C PHE A 16 7.95 -8.22 10.24
N THR A 17 7.68 -8.07 11.53
CA THR A 17 7.53 -9.20 12.47
C THR A 17 6.41 -10.14 12.04
N VAL A 18 5.23 -9.60 11.72
CA VAL A 18 4.09 -10.41 11.27
C VAL A 18 4.42 -11.15 9.98
N ASN A 19 4.93 -10.45 8.97
CA ASN A 19 5.27 -11.09 7.69
C ASN A 19 6.43 -12.06 7.83
N PHE A 20 7.41 -11.79 8.70
CA PHE A 20 8.50 -12.69 9.00
C PHE A 20 7.99 -14.02 9.58
N LEU A 21 7.07 -13.98 10.53
CA LEU A 21 6.44 -15.18 11.10
C LEU A 21 5.71 -15.99 10.01
N ILE A 22 4.93 -15.32 9.16
CA ILE A 22 4.19 -15.98 8.07
C ILE A 22 5.14 -16.63 7.08
N VAL A 23 6.17 -15.91 6.62
CA VAL A 23 7.15 -16.42 5.66
C VAL A 23 8.00 -17.53 6.27
N SER A 24 8.30 -17.47 7.58
CA SER A 24 9.04 -18.52 8.29
C SER A 24 8.29 -19.85 8.31
N THR A 25 6.96 -19.84 8.43
CA THR A 25 6.17 -21.09 8.33
C THR A 25 6.26 -21.71 6.94
N PHE A 26 6.28 -20.88 5.89
CA PHE A 26 6.45 -21.37 4.52
C PHE A 26 7.82 -22.04 4.33
N TRP A 27 8.91 -21.35 4.72
CA TRP A 27 10.26 -21.94 4.63
C TRP A 27 10.42 -23.16 5.53
N GLY A 28 9.73 -23.20 6.69
CA GLY A 28 9.68 -24.37 7.57
C GLY A 28 9.01 -25.58 6.89
N LEU A 29 7.92 -25.36 6.16
CA LEU A 29 7.28 -26.42 5.37
C LEU A 29 8.20 -26.90 4.25
N VAL A 30 8.84 -25.98 3.52
CA VAL A 30 9.79 -26.35 2.46
C VAL A 30 10.94 -27.20 3.03
N GLU A 31 11.56 -26.79 4.16
CA GLU A 31 12.64 -27.54 4.81
C GLU A 31 12.19 -28.92 5.29
N MET A 32 10.93 -29.07 5.74
CA MET A 32 10.39 -30.34 6.20
C MET A 32 10.23 -31.35 5.05
N PHE A 33 9.78 -30.91 3.88
CA PHE A 33 9.57 -31.81 2.74
C PHE A 33 10.83 -32.00 1.89
N GLN A 34 11.65 -30.96 1.77
CA GLN A 34 12.89 -30.99 1.00
C GLN A 34 13.97 -30.18 1.73
N PRO A 35 14.85 -30.83 2.50
CA PRO A 35 15.91 -30.14 3.22
C PRO A 35 16.75 -29.26 2.29
N ILE A 36 16.88 -28.00 2.66
CA ILE A 36 17.57 -26.98 1.84
C ILE A 36 19.09 -27.16 2.02
N ARG A 37 19.77 -27.57 0.96
CA ARG A 37 21.22 -27.83 0.92
C ARG A 37 21.95 -27.01 -0.11
N TRP A 38 21.57 -25.73 -0.27
CA TRP A 38 22.20 -24.86 -1.26
C TRP A 38 23.63 -24.48 -0.83
N GLN A 39 24.60 -24.77 -1.68
CA GLN A 39 26.02 -24.52 -1.40
C GLN A 39 26.30 -23.04 -1.13
N TRP A 40 25.70 -22.11 -1.92
CA TRP A 40 25.85 -20.69 -1.71
C TRP A 40 25.34 -20.23 -0.34
N LEU A 41 24.26 -20.85 0.16
CA LEU A 41 23.67 -20.53 1.46
C LEU A 41 24.60 -20.98 2.58
N ALA A 42 25.16 -22.20 2.47
CA ALA A 42 26.14 -22.71 3.41
C ALA A 42 27.41 -21.84 3.45
N GLN A 43 27.88 -21.38 2.29
CA GLN A 43 29.02 -20.44 2.20
C GLN A 43 28.72 -19.10 2.87
N LEU A 44 27.53 -18.52 2.59
CA LEU A 44 27.08 -17.29 3.23
C LEU A 44 27.00 -17.41 4.75
N MET A 45 26.39 -18.50 5.24
CA MET A 45 26.26 -18.74 6.68
C MET A 45 27.63 -18.91 7.34
N ASN A 46 28.55 -19.62 6.70
CA ASN A 46 29.93 -19.76 7.19
C ASN A 46 30.65 -18.41 7.21
N TYR A 47 30.47 -17.57 6.18
CA TYR A 47 31.05 -16.22 6.12
C TYR A 47 30.56 -15.34 7.29
N ILE A 48 29.27 -15.36 7.60
CA ILE A 48 28.69 -14.62 8.74
C ILE A 48 28.88 -15.35 10.09
N ARG A 49 29.60 -16.48 10.12
CA ARG A 49 29.89 -17.30 11.30
C ARG A 49 28.63 -17.81 12.02
N VAL A 50 27.57 -18.12 11.28
CA VAL A 50 26.33 -18.70 11.80
C VAL A 50 26.27 -20.18 11.45
N PRO A 51 26.01 -21.08 12.41
CA PRO A 51 25.86 -22.51 12.13
C PRO A 51 24.76 -22.80 11.12
N CYS A 52 25.02 -23.66 10.13
CA CYS A 52 24.05 -24.06 9.13
C CYS A 52 23.07 -25.10 9.69
N THR A 53 22.20 -24.69 10.61
CA THR A 53 21.10 -25.47 11.14
C THR A 53 19.81 -25.19 10.37
N PRO A 54 18.83 -26.13 10.33
CA PRO A 54 17.54 -25.89 9.69
C PRO A 54 16.87 -24.60 10.18
N THR A 55 16.88 -24.36 11.49
CA THR A 55 16.31 -23.14 12.08
C THR A 55 16.99 -21.87 11.56
N ASN A 56 18.31 -21.83 11.53
CA ASN A 56 19.05 -20.66 11.05
C ASN A 56 18.86 -20.44 9.54
N VAL A 57 18.73 -21.52 8.77
CA VAL A 57 18.38 -21.46 7.33
C VAL A 57 17.02 -20.83 7.14
N ILE A 58 16.01 -21.26 7.89
CA ILE A 58 14.65 -20.69 7.82
C ILE A 58 14.66 -19.20 8.18
N ILE A 59 15.34 -18.83 9.25
CA ILE A 59 15.45 -17.43 9.69
C ILE A 59 16.10 -16.58 8.60
N LEU A 60 17.22 -17.02 8.05
CA LEU A 60 17.95 -16.28 7.02
C LEU A 60 17.13 -16.12 5.74
N LEU A 61 16.52 -17.20 5.26
CA LEU A 61 15.69 -17.15 4.05
C LEU A 61 14.46 -16.26 4.25
N SER A 62 13.82 -16.30 5.41
CA SER A 62 12.69 -15.44 5.74
C SER A 62 13.10 -13.97 5.75
N ALA A 63 14.23 -13.65 6.37
CA ALA A 63 14.78 -12.31 6.39
C ALA A 63 15.13 -11.83 4.97
N LEU A 64 15.82 -12.63 4.17
CA LEU A 64 16.16 -12.29 2.78
C LEU A 64 14.91 -12.09 1.93
N THR A 65 13.90 -12.94 2.06
CA THR A 65 12.64 -12.84 1.32
C THR A 65 11.95 -11.50 1.56
N LEU A 66 12.04 -10.94 2.76
CA LEU A 66 11.41 -9.66 3.10
C LEU A 66 12.34 -8.46 2.83
N LEU A 67 13.60 -8.56 3.20
CA LEU A 67 14.53 -7.42 3.12
C LEU A 67 14.99 -7.11 1.70
N VAL A 68 15.26 -8.14 0.88
CA VAL A 68 15.74 -7.91 -0.49
C VAL A 68 14.75 -7.09 -1.33
N PRO A 69 13.45 -7.41 -1.37
CA PRO A 69 12.48 -6.58 -2.06
C PRO A 69 12.34 -5.16 -1.47
N CYS A 70 12.47 -5.04 -0.14
CA CYS A 70 12.47 -3.73 0.51
C CYS A 70 13.67 -2.87 0.12
N LEU A 71 14.84 -3.47 -0.08
CA LEU A 71 16.02 -2.76 -0.61
C LEU A 71 15.83 -2.39 -2.08
N LEU A 72 15.14 -3.23 -2.83
CA LEU A 72 14.88 -3.04 -4.25
C LEU A 72 13.61 -2.22 -4.55
N HIS A 73 12.86 -1.77 -3.53
CA HIS A 73 11.57 -1.10 -3.71
C HIS A 73 11.65 0.17 -4.57
N ARG A 74 12.80 0.85 -4.59
CA ARG A 74 13.05 2.04 -5.41
C ARG A 74 13.46 1.71 -6.85
N THR A 75 13.72 0.44 -7.17
CA THR A 75 14.08 0.05 -8.53
C THR A 75 12.86 0.12 -9.46
N TRP A 76 13.12 0.47 -10.73
CA TRP A 76 12.09 0.51 -11.77
C TRP A 76 11.26 -0.79 -11.85
N PHE A 77 11.91 -1.95 -11.70
CA PHE A 77 11.24 -3.25 -11.75
C PHE A 77 10.20 -3.40 -10.64
N MET A 78 10.56 -3.09 -9.40
CA MET A 78 9.65 -3.22 -8.25
C MET A 78 8.48 -2.22 -8.34
N GLN A 79 8.73 -0.99 -8.76
CA GLN A 79 7.68 -0.01 -8.98
C GLN A 79 6.70 -0.46 -10.07
N ARG A 80 7.22 -1.05 -11.16
CA ARG A 80 6.38 -1.61 -12.22
C ARG A 80 5.56 -2.82 -11.73
N TYR A 81 6.14 -3.68 -10.90
CA TYR A 81 5.43 -4.77 -10.25
C TYR A 81 4.30 -4.25 -9.35
N LEU A 82 4.53 -3.23 -8.55
CA LEU A 82 3.51 -2.63 -7.67
C LEU A 82 2.37 -2.00 -8.50
N CYS A 83 2.67 -1.29 -9.55
CA CYS A 83 1.66 -0.76 -10.46
C CYS A 83 0.81 -1.90 -11.08
N TRP A 84 1.45 -2.98 -11.48
CA TRP A 84 0.73 -4.16 -11.98
C TRP A 84 -0.11 -4.82 -10.89
N ALA A 85 0.43 -5.00 -9.69
CA ALA A 85 -0.26 -5.61 -8.55
C ALA A 85 -1.46 -4.78 -8.08
N THR A 86 -1.42 -3.46 -8.24
CA THR A 86 -2.53 -2.52 -7.95
C THR A 86 -3.46 -2.29 -9.15
N ASN A 87 -3.28 -3.05 -10.23
CA ASN A 87 -4.08 -2.93 -11.45
C ASN A 87 -4.02 -1.54 -12.10
N CYS A 88 -2.87 -0.86 -11.96
CA CYS A 88 -2.61 0.44 -12.56
C CYS A 88 -2.05 0.29 -13.97
N GLN A 89 -2.55 1.09 -14.90
CA GLN A 89 -2.15 1.11 -16.32
C GLN A 89 -1.70 2.50 -16.73
N LYS A 90 -0.88 2.58 -17.78
CA LYS A 90 -0.56 3.88 -18.37
C LYS A 90 -1.84 4.50 -18.96
N PRO A 91 -2.09 5.80 -18.71
CA PRO A 91 -3.29 6.46 -19.20
C PRO A 91 -3.30 6.52 -20.73
N GLN A 92 -4.47 6.40 -21.34
CA GLN A 92 -4.67 6.45 -22.79
C GLN A 92 -5.89 7.32 -23.15
N GLY A 93 -5.92 7.88 -24.35
CA GLY A 93 -7.03 8.67 -24.87
C GLY A 93 -7.38 9.86 -23.99
N GLU A 94 -8.66 10.13 -23.84
CA GLU A 94 -9.19 11.27 -23.07
C GLU A 94 -8.73 11.26 -21.60
N ALA A 95 -8.63 10.08 -20.97
CA ALA A 95 -8.13 9.97 -19.61
C ALA A 95 -6.67 10.45 -19.47
N ALA A 96 -5.84 10.19 -20.48
CA ALA A 96 -4.46 10.70 -20.51
C ALA A 96 -4.43 12.22 -20.66
N GLU A 97 -5.25 12.78 -21.53
CA GLU A 97 -5.32 14.23 -21.74
C GLU A 97 -5.73 14.96 -20.46
N ARG A 98 -6.83 14.53 -19.85
CA ARG A 98 -7.36 15.13 -18.61
C ARG A 98 -6.36 15.04 -17.46
N LEU A 99 -5.73 13.86 -17.27
CA LEU A 99 -4.74 13.65 -16.22
C LEU A 99 -3.47 14.49 -16.44
N ASN A 100 -2.97 14.56 -17.67
CA ASN A 100 -1.82 15.40 -18.03
C ASN A 100 -2.13 16.90 -17.88
N GLN A 101 -3.32 17.35 -18.25
CA GLN A 101 -3.76 18.73 -18.03
C GLN A 101 -3.79 19.07 -16.54
N ALA A 102 -4.43 18.24 -15.71
CA ALA A 102 -4.46 18.44 -14.27
C ALA A 102 -3.08 18.47 -13.64
N MET A 103 -2.21 17.50 -13.99
CA MET A 103 -0.84 17.44 -13.48
C MET A 103 0.01 18.64 -13.94
N SER A 104 -0.19 19.12 -15.18
CA SER A 104 0.49 20.32 -15.68
C SER A 104 0.14 21.57 -14.88
N ILE A 105 -1.11 21.69 -14.41
CA ILE A 105 -1.55 22.78 -13.52
C ILE A 105 -0.78 22.70 -12.20
N VAL A 106 -0.72 21.51 -11.58
CA VAL A 106 -0.02 21.29 -10.30
C VAL A 106 1.46 21.61 -10.45
N CYS A 107 2.13 21.00 -11.43
CA CYS A 107 3.58 21.20 -11.63
C CYS A 107 3.92 22.67 -11.89
N ARG A 108 3.12 23.39 -12.70
CA ARG A 108 3.32 24.83 -12.96
C ARG A 108 3.22 25.66 -11.69
N LYS A 109 2.21 25.39 -10.84
CA LYS A 109 2.01 26.10 -9.58
C LYS A 109 3.06 25.75 -8.53
N ALA A 110 3.53 24.51 -8.52
CA ALA A 110 4.56 24.02 -7.60
C ALA A 110 6.01 24.32 -8.05
N GLY A 111 6.23 24.76 -9.29
CA GLY A 111 7.57 24.96 -9.86
C GLY A 111 8.32 23.64 -10.11
N LEU A 112 7.59 22.56 -10.45
CA LEU A 112 8.12 21.22 -10.67
C LEU A 112 8.02 20.81 -12.15
N ASP A 113 8.85 19.85 -12.57
CA ASP A 113 8.77 19.28 -13.93
C ASP A 113 7.83 18.07 -13.94
N ILE A 114 6.85 18.08 -14.84
CA ILE A 114 5.92 16.97 -15.02
C ILE A 114 6.63 15.66 -15.42
N ARG A 115 7.79 15.75 -16.07
CA ARG A 115 8.58 14.59 -16.50
C ARG A 115 9.17 13.78 -15.34
N ASP A 116 9.24 14.37 -14.16
CA ASP A 116 9.72 13.69 -12.96
C ASP A 116 8.69 12.72 -12.38
N TYR A 117 7.44 12.77 -12.87
CA TYR A 117 6.32 11.99 -12.35
C TYR A 117 5.76 11.02 -13.39
N ASN A 118 5.48 9.81 -12.93
CA ASN A 118 4.80 8.79 -13.72
C ASN A 118 3.31 8.76 -13.38
N LEU A 119 2.48 8.98 -14.36
CA LEU A 119 1.03 8.98 -14.20
C LEU A 119 0.45 7.63 -14.59
N TYR A 120 -0.51 7.15 -13.79
CA TYR A 120 -1.22 5.90 -13.97
C TYR A 120 -2.71 6.09 -13.79
N VAL A 121 -3.48 5.18 -14.39
CA VAL A 121 -4.92 5.11 -14.24
C VAL A 121 -5.30 3.74 -13.73
N CYS A 122 -6.19 3.69 -12.72
CA CYS A 122 -6.70 2.46 -12.13
C CYS A 122 -8.17 2.28 -12.49
N ASN A 123 -8.52 1.08 -12.95
CA ASN A 123 -9.90 0.73 -13.26
C ASN A 123 -10.59 0.16 -12.02
N THR A 124 -10.99 1.03 -11.10
CA THR A 124 -11.78 0.70 -9.91
C THR A 124 -13.05 1.55 -9.88
N LYS A 125 -14.04 1.15 -9.08
CA LYS A 125 -15.31 1.89 -8.96
C LYS A 125 -15.25 3.09 -8.01
N ALA A 126 -14.20 3.20 -7.20
CA ALA A 126 -14.05 4.27 -6.23
C ALA A 126 -13.57 5.57 -6.90
N LEU A 127 -14.00 6.72 -6.36
CA LEU A 127 -13.43 8.02 -6.67
C LEU A 127 -12.18 8.22 -5.81
N ASN A 128 -11.00 7.95 -6.37
CA ASN A 128 -9.76 8.00 -5.59
C ASN A 128 -8.55 8.40 -6.44
N ALA A 129 -7.55 9.00 -5.78
CA ALA A 129 -6.20 9.16 -6.26
C ALA A 129 -5.24 8.70 -5.16
N PHE A 130 -4.04 8.29 -5.50
CA PHE A 130 -3.02 7.90 -4.53
C PHE A 130 -1.63 7.94 -5.13
N ALA A 131 -0.67 8.28 -4.29
CA ALA A 131 0.74 8.23 -4.64
C ALA A 131 1.35 6.85 -4.36
N ILE A 132 2.21 6.38 -5.28
CA ILE A 132 2.94 5.10 -5.14
C ILE A 132 4.45 5.40 -5.13
N GLY A 133 5.06 5.36 -3.97
CA GLY A 133 6.46 5.74 -3.81
C GLY A 133 6.70 7.23 -4.07
N ASN A 134 7.84 7.57 -4.65
CA ASN A 134 8.26 8.97 -4.71
C ASN A 134 7.75 9.73 -5.94
N ASN A 135 7.43 9.03 -7.03
CA ASN A 135 7.24 9.66 -8.34
C ASN A 135 6.07 9.10 -9.12
N ASN A 136 5.32 8.13 -8.60
CA ASN A 136 4.18 7.57 -9.30
C ASN A 136 2.89 8.05 -8.67
N ILE A 137 1.97 8.54 -9.48
CA ILE A 137 0.63 8.97 -9.06
C ILE A 137 -0.40 8.20 -9.87
N ALA A 138 -1.34 7.59 -9.18
CA ALA A 138 -2.42 6.82 -9.79
C ALA A 138 -3.76 7.49 -9.50
N VAL A 139 -4.62 7.55 -10.50
CA VAL A 139 -5.96 8.13 -10.42
C VAL A 139 -6.97 7.14 -10.97
N THR A 140 -8.12 7.03 -10.36
CA THR A 140 -9.17 6.13 -10.82
C THR A 140 -9.95 6.69 -11.99
N LEU A 141 -10.40 5.84 -12.90
CA LEU A 141 -11.21 6.25 -14.06
C LEU A 141 -12.48 7.02 -13.67
N PRO A 142 -13.25 6.62 -12.63
CA PRO A 142 -14.41 7.39 -12.21
C PRO A 142 -14.07 8.81 -11.74
N LEU A 143 -12.93 9.03 -11.09
CA LEU A 143 -12.49 10.36 -10.68
C LEU A 143 -12.19 11.22 -11.92
N LEU A 144 -11.44 10.68 -12.88
CA LEU A 144 -11.14 11.37 -14.14
C LEU A 144 -12.40 11.69 -14.97
N GLY A 145 -13.39 10.79 -14.97
CA GLY A 145 -14.62 10.96 -15.75
C GLY A 145 -15.62 11.93 -15.13
N ASN A 146 -15.70 12.02 -13.80
CA ASN A 146 -16.77 12.74 -13.11
C ASN A 146 -16.36 14.11 -12.55
N MET A 147 -15.07 14.43 -12.50
CA MET A 147 -14.59 15.70 -11.92
C MET A 147 -14.04 16.67 -12.96
N PRO A 148 -14.22 17.98 -12.79
CA PRO A 148 -13.50 19.00 -13.56
C PRO A 148 -11.98 18.85 -13.42
N VAL A 149 -11.23 19.20 -14.46
CA VAL A 149 -9.76 19.12 -14.48
C VAL A 149 -9.13 19.94 -13.35
N SER A 150 -9.71 21.08 -12.99
CA SER A 150 -9.27 21.92 -11.87
C SER A 150 -9.38 21.20 -10.52
N GLU A 151 -10.47 20.50 -10.26
CA GLU A 151 -10.68 19.73 -9.03
C GLU A 151 -9.76 18.52 -8.97
N ILE A 152 -9.55 17.84 -10.11
CA ILE A 152 -8.51 16.78 -10.22
C ILE A 152 -7.15 17.35 -9.88
N ALA A 153 -6.79 18.55 -10.36
CA ALA A 153 -5.53 19.21 -10.00
C ALA A 153 -5.42 19.49 -8.50
N GLY A 154 -6.50 19.90 -7.83
CA GLY A 154 -6.54 20.06 -6.38
C GLY A 154 -6.23 18.76 -5.64
N ILE A 155 -6.85 17.65 -6.04
CA ILE A 155 -6.60 16.32 -5.47
C ILE A 155 -5.15 15.87 -5.75
N LEU A 156 -4.65 16.05 -6.97
CA LEU A 156 -3.25 15.73 -7.32
C LEU A 156 -2.24 16.57 -6.51
N ALA A 157 -2.58 17.82 -6.21
CA ALA A 157 -1.75 18.68 -5.35
C ALA A 157 -1.67 18.13 -3.92
N HIS A 158 -2.74 17.58 -3.39
CA HIS A 158 -2.78 16.90 -2.11
C HIS A 158 -1.89 15.63 -2.14
N GLU A 159 -2.02 14.77 -3.14
CA GLU A 159 -1.15 13.59 -3.32
C GLU A 159 0.33 13.98 -3.44
N MET A 160 0.59 15.09 -4.11
CA MET A 160 1.94 15.64 -4.20
C MET A 160 2.46 16.08 -2.82
N GLY A 161 1.60 16.58 -1.94
CA GLY A 161 1.93 16.88 -0.55
C GLY A 161 2.46 15.66 0.18
N HIS A 162 1.82 14.50 0.06
CA HIS A 162 2.29 13.23 0.64
C HIS A 162 3.65 12.78 0.06
N ILE A 163 3.88 12.98 -1.24
CA ILE A 163 5.18 12.69 -1.85
C ILE A 163 6.27 13.59 -1.26
N GLN A 164 6.02 14.89 -1.13
CA GLN A 164 6.98 15.85 -0.58
C GLN A 164 7.27 15.59 0.90
N ASN A 165 6.27 15.18 1.68
CA ASN A 165 6.41 14.83 3.09
C ASN A 165 7.03 13.44 3.31
N ARG A 166 7.20 12.64 2.24
CA ARG A 166 7.75 11.27 2.25
C ARG A 166 6.87 10.24 2.96
N ASP A 167 5.59 10.52 3.17
CA ASP A 167 4.64 9.61 3.84
C ASP A 167 4.43 8.33 3.04
N THR A 168 4.55 8.43 1.72
CA THR A 168 4.40 7.32 0.77
C THR A 168 5.46 6.21 0.91
N ASN A 169 6.64 6.49 1.48
CA ASN A 169 7.70 5.50 1.63
C ASN A 169 7.34 4.40 2.63
N THR A 170 6.79 4.77 3.78
CA THR A 170 6.36 3.81 4.81
C THR A 170 5.23 2.94 4.30
N ALA A 171 4.24 3.53 3.62
CA ALA A 171 3.15 2.80 2.98
C ALA A 171 3.66 1.82 1.92
N LEU A 172 4.63 2.24 1.11
CA LEU A 172 5.25 1.40 0.08
C LEU A 172 6.01 0.21 0.68
N LEU A 173 6.83 0.43 1.72
CA LEU A 173 7.56 -0.63 2.41
C LEU A 173 6.60 -1.62 3.07
N THR A 174 5.59 -1.12 3.78
CA THR A 174 4.53 -1.93 4.40
C THR A 174 3.79 -2.79 3.36
N SER A 175 3.41 -2.21 2.23
CA SER A 175 2.76 -2.92 1.13
C SER A 175 3.67 -3.98 0.51
N THR A 176 4.95 -3.68 0.32
CA THR A 176 5.94 -4.61 -0.22
C THR A 176 6.11 -5.83 0.71
N MET A 177 6.30 -5.62 2.00
CA MET A 177 6.40 -6.70 2.99
C MET A 177 5.12 -7.54 3.03
N SER A 178 3.96 -6.89 3.08
CA SER A 178 2.65 -7.55 3.16
C SER A 178 2.32 -8.36 1.91
N SER A 179 2.84 -8.01 0.74
CA SER A 179 2.62 -8.77 -0.49
C SER A 179 3.20 -10.18 -0.41
N PHE A 180 4.33 -10.37 0.28
CA PHE A 180 4.93 -11.70 0.51
C PHE A 180 4.13 -12.54 1.50
N GLY A 181 3.67 -11.94 2.60
CA GLY A 181 2.76 -12.61 3.54
C GLY A 181 1.47 -13.07 2.85
N ASN A 182 0.86 -12.20 2.05
CA ASN A 182 -0.33 -12.53 1.27
C ASN A 182 -0.05 -13.63 0.23
N PHE A 183 1.12 -13.65 -0.38
CA PHE A 183 1.51 -14.71 -1.30
C PHE A 183 1.57 -16.07 -0.60
N VAL A 184 2.17 -16.15 0.59
CA VAL A 184 2.21 -17.36 1.42
C VAL A 184 0.80 -17.82 1.81
N ILE A 185 -0.06 -16.89 2.24
CA ILE A 185 -1.46 -17.18 2.56
C ILE A 185 -2.19 -17.79 1.36
N ARG A 186 -1.96 -17.28 0.15
CA ARG A 186 -2.53 -17.85 -1.08
C ARG A 186 -2.04 -19.27 -1.34
N ILE A 187 -0.75 -19.54 -1.18
CA ILE A 187 -0.19 -20.91 -1.30
C ILE A 187 -0.91 -21.85 -0.32
N TYR A 188 -1.05 -21.46 0.94
CA TYR A 188 -1.74 -22.25 1.95
C TYR A 188 -3.20 -22.46 1.61
N SER A 189 -3.87 -21.49 1.05
CA SER A 189 -5.26 -21.61 0.58
C SER A 189 -5.39 -22.64 -0.55
N TYR A 190 -4.45 -22.66 -1.51
CA TYR A 190 -4.44 -23.66 -2.56
C TYR A 190 -4.14 -25.07 -2.02
N ILE A 191 -3.18 -25.22 -1.10
CA ILE A 191 -2.89 -26.50 -0.44
C ILE A 191 -4.15 -26.99 0.29
N THR A 192 -4.81 -26.11 1.04
CA THR A 192 -6.05 -26.45 1.77
C THR A 192 -7.16 -26.91 0.82
N LEU A 193 -7.35 -26.22 -0.30
CA LEU A 193 -8.32 -26.61 -1.32
C LEU A 193 -8.04 -28.02 -1.87
N LEU A 194 -6.78 -28.31 -2.20
CA LEU A 194 -6.37 -29.64 -2.66
C LEU A 194 -6.62 -30.71 -1.60
N LEU A 195 -6.28 -30.46 -0.35
CA LEU A 195 -6.54 -31.39 0.76
C LEU A 195 -8.03 -31.64 0.96
N GLN A 196 -8.87 -30.62 0.82
CA GLN A 196 -10.33 -30.76 0.88
C GLN A 196 -10.88 -31.62 -0.25
N ILE A 197 -10.35 -31.48 -1.47
CA ILE A 197 -10.74 -32.36 -2.59
C ILE A 197 -10.36 -33.82 -2.29
N ILE A 198 -9.15 -34.06 -1.78
CA ILE A 198 -8.68 -35.40 -1.43
C ILE A 198 -9.48 -35.98 -0.25
N SER A 199 -10.06 -35.14 0.61
CA SER A 199 -10.83 -35.58 1.78
C SER A 199 -12.12 -36.34 1.42
N PHE A 200 -12.58 -36.29 0.17
CA PHE A 200 -13.68 -37.11 -0.31
C PHE A 200 -13.31 -38.58 -0.55
N ILE A 201 -12.01 -38.94 -0.52
CA ILE A 201 -11.55 -40.32 -0.68
C ILE A 201 -11.74 -41.08 0.63
N PRO A 202 -12.46 -42.22 0.68
CA PRO A 202 -12.62 -43.01 1.89
C PRO A 202 -11.28 -43.39 2.52
N ILE A 203 -11.19 -43.42 3.85
CA ILE A 203 -10.00 -43.73 4.68
C ILE A 203 -8.96 -42.61 4.68
N ILE A 204 -8.45 -42.17 3.51
CA ILE A 204 -7.45 -41.09 3.40
C ILE A 204 -8.08 -39.75 3.75
N GLY A 205 -9.36 -39.56 3.47
CA GLY A 205 -10.09 -38.34 3.68
C GLY A 205 -10.10 -37.85 5.13
N TRP A 206 -10.10 -38.74 6.11
CA TRP A 206 -10.03 -38.36 7.51
C TRP A 206 -8.72 -37.64 7.85
N PHE A 207 -7.57 -38.16 7.40
CA PHE A 207 -6.27 -37.55 7.63
C PHE A 207 -6.15 -36.22 6.90
N THR A 208 -6.55 -36.15 5.64
CA THR A 208 -6.48 -34.91 4.85
C THR A 208 -7.44 -33.84 5.38
N ALA A 209 -8.61 -34.22 5.91
CA ALA A 209 -9.52 -33.30 6.56
C ALA A 209 -8.89 -32.67 7.81
N ILE A 210 -8.25 -33.45 8.68
CA ILE A 210 -7.57 -32.93 9.89
C ILE A 210 -6.47 -31.95 9.49
N ILE A 211 -5.62 -32.30 8.51
CA ILE A 211 -4.56 -31.42 8.02
C ILE A 211 -5.15 -30.15 7.40
N SER A 212 -6.23 -30.26 6.64
CA SER A 212 -6.94 -29.12 6.05
C SER A 212 -7.46 -28.15 7.12
N TRP A 213 -8.05 -28.66 8.21
CA TRP A 213 -8.47 -27.84 9.34
C TRP A 213 -7.32 -27.09 10.00
N PHE A 214 -6.16 -27.73 10.13
CA PHE A 214 -4.97 -27.09 10.65
C PHE A 214 -4.55 -25.88 9.77
N PHE A 215 -4.50 -26.07 8.45
CA PHE A 215 -4.18 -24.96 7.54
C PHE A 215 -5.25 -23.86 7.54
N LEU A 216 -6.53 -24.19 7.66
CA LEU A 216 -7.61 -23.20 7.75
C LEU A 216 -7.45 -22.30 8.98
N ILE A 217 -7.16 -22.89 10.14
CA ILE A 217 -6.90 -22.12 11.38
C ILE A 217 -5.68 -21.23 11.19
N GLN A 218 -4.61 -21.74 10.58
CA GLN A 218 -3.39 -20.98 10.31
C GLN A 218 -3.64 -19.82 9.34
N ILE A 219 -4.40 -20.03 8.27
CA ILE A 219 -4.80 -18.99 7.31
C ILE A 219 -5.59 -17.91 8.03
N TRP A 220 -6.59 -18.30 8.84
CA TRP A 220 -7.39 -17.35 9.62
C TRP A 220 -6.53 -16.51 10.57
N LEU A 221 -5.61 -17.17 11.31
CA LEU A 221 -4.68 -16.49 12.20
C LEU A 221 -3.78 -15.51 11.44
N PHE A 222 -3.24 -15.92 10.29
CA PHE A 222 -2.38 -15.07 9.48
C PHE A 222 -3.13 -13.86 8.92
N GLN A 223 -4.35 -14.05 8.42
CA GLN A 223 -5.20 -12.95 7.96
C GLN A 223 -5.51 -11.97 9.08
N PHE A 224 -5.80 -12.47 10.28
CA PHE A 224 -6.00 -11.63 11.46
C PHE A 224 -4.73 -10.84 11.81
N LEU A 225 -3.57 -11.49 11.89
CA LEU A 225 -2.30 -10.85 12.20
C LEU A 225 -1.90 -9.81 11.14
N MET A 226 -2.18 -10.07 9.87
CA MET A 226 -1.91 -9.13 8.77
C MET A 226 -2.75 -7.85 8.86
N GLN A 227 -3.89 -7.89 9.51
CA GLN A 227 -4.73 -6.72 9.70
C GLN A 227 -4.24 -5.81 10.84
N LEU A 228 -3.47 -6.33 11.80
CA LEU A 228 -2.98 -5.55 12.93
C LEU A 228 -2.11 -4.34 12.51
N PRO A 229 -1.06 -4.50 11.67
CA PRO A 229 -0.29 -3.35 11.19
C PRO A 229 -1.15 -2.35 10.44
N LEU A 230 -2.09 -2.83 9.62
CA LEU A 230 -2.99 -1.97 8.85
C LEU A 230 -3.91 -1.14 9.75
N HIS A 231 -4.49 -1.76 10.79
CA HIS A 231 -5.29 -1.03 11.78
C HIS A 231 -4.46 -0.01 12.55
N ILE A 232 -3.23 -0.36 12.93
CA ILE A 232 -2.34 0.57 13.63
C ILE A 232 -1.98 1.73 12.70
N VAL A 233 -1.66 1.48 11.42
CA VAL A 233 -1.43 2.54 10.43
C VAL A 233 -2.64 3.47 10.34
N THR A 234 -3.86 2.94 10.24
CA THR A 234 -5.06 3.78 10.14
C THR A 234 -5.38 4.55 11.43
N MET A 235 -5.01 4.02 12.59
CA MET A 235 -5.14 4.73 13.87
C MET A 235 -4.11 5.86 14.05
N PHE A 236 -2.89 5.65 13.50
CA PHE A 236 -1.77 6.58 13.57
C PHE A 236 -1.53 7.35 12.26
N SER A 237 -2.17 6.99 11.14
CA SER A 237 -2.23 7.81 9.93
C SER A 237 -2.83 9.13 10.35
N SER A 238 -1.93 10.04 10.66
CA SER A 238 -2.30 11.15 11.50
C SER A 238 -3.15 12.09 10.67
N ARG A 239 -4.22 12.54 11.26
CA ARG A 239 -4.94 13.72 10.77
C ARG A 239 -3.98 14.86 10.42
N GLU A 240 -2.80 14.87 11.02
CA GLU A 240 -1.71 15.80 10.74
C GLU A 240 -1.08 15.60 9.37
N ASP A 241 -0.82 14.35 8.93
CA ASP A 241 -0.28 14.09 7.58
C ASP A 241 -1.27 14.58 6.50
N GLU A 242 -2.58 14.32 6.73
CA GLU A 242 -3.64 14.84 5.87
C GLU A 242 -3.69 16.37 5.86
N TYR A 243 -3.53 16.99 7.01
CA TYR A 243 -3.51 18.45 7.13
C TYR A 243 -2.25 19.06 6.50
N GLU A 244 -1.10 18.42 6.59
CA GLU A 244 0.13 18.86 5.93
C GLU A 244 0.01 18.76 4.40
N ALA A 245 -0.61 17.69 3.89
CA ALA A 245 -0.87 17.51 2.46
C ALA A 245 -1.91 18.53 1.95
N ASP A 246 -2.98 18.78 2.71
CA ASP A 246 -3.97 19.84 2.41
C ASP A 246 -3.32 21.22 2.40
N LEU A 247 -2.45 21.50 3.37
CA LEU A 247 -1.71 22.75 3.47
C LEU A 247 -0.74 22.94 2.30
N TYR A 248 -0.12 21.86 1.82
CA TYR A 248 0.71 21.93 0.61
C TYR A 248 -0.10 22.37 -0.60
N ALA A 249 -1.26 21.74 -0.85
CA ALA A 249 -2.15 22.13 -1.93
C ALA A 249 -2.62 23.59 -1.81
N CYS A 250 -2.92 24.04 -0.59
CA CYS A 250 -3.28 25.42 -0.31
C CYS A 250 -2.12 26.40 -0.62
N LYS A 251 -0.89 26.06 -0.20
CA LYS A 251 0.31 26.91 -0.40
C LYS A 251 0.64 27.12 -1.88
N ILE A 252 0.43 26.09 -2.73
CA ILE A 252 0.62 26.23 -4.18
C ILE A 252 -0.57 26.87 -4.88
N GLY A 253 -1.59 27.34 -4.13
CA GLY A 253 -2.76 28.04 -4.65
C GLY A 253 -3.78 27.13 -5.35
N LEU A 254 -3.93 25.89 -4.88
CA LEU A 254 -4.95 24.91 -5.32
C LEU A 254 -5.90 24.50 -4.18
N GLY A 255 -5.99 25.30 -3.13
CA GLY A 255 -6.85 25.01 -1.97
C GLY A 255 -8.34 25.04 -2.29
N ALA A 256 -8.81 25.96 -3.13
CA ALA A 256 -10.22 26.03 -3.52
C ALA A 256 -10.63 24.82 -4.37
N GLU A 257 -9.78 24.41 -5.31
CA GLU A 257 -9.97 23.25 -6.16
C GLU A 257 -9.96 21.95 -5.34
N LEU A 258 -9.05 21.85 -4.36
CA LEU A 258 -9.02 20.72 -3.42
C LEU A 258 -10.31 20.68 -2.58
N PHE A 259 -10.77 21.81 -2.05
CA PHE A 259 -12.01 21.88 -1.28
C PHE A 259 -13.21 21.35 -2.08
N ASN A 260 -13.34 21.75 -3.34
CA ASN A 260 -14.41 21.31 -4.22
C ASN A 260 -14.30 19.81 -4.52
N GLY A 261 -13.11 19.33 -4.87
CA GLY A 261 -12.85 17.92 -5.14
C GLY A 261 -13.15 17.02 -3.94
N LEU A 262 -12.69 17.38 -2.74
CA LEU A 262 -12.98 16.65 -1.50
C LEU A 262 -14.47 16.70 -1.14
N SER A 263 -15.16 17.81 -1.40
CA SER A 263 -16.60 17.93 -1.16
C SER A 263 -17.38 16.97 -2.06
N CYS A 264 -16.96 16.82 -3.32
CA CYS A 264 -17.55 15.88 -4.26
C CYS A 264 -17.30 14.42 -3.82
N ILE A 265 -16.09 14.08 -3.41
CA ILE A 265 -15.75 12.74 -2.89
C ILE A 265 -16.58 12.42 -1.63
N SER A 266 -16.71 13.38 -0.70
CA SER A 266 -17.46 13.17 0.54
C SER A 266 -18.95 12.89 0.31
N GLN A 267 -19.56 13.49 -0.71
CA GLN A 267 -20.93 13.20 -1.11
C GLN A 267 -21.06 11.78 -1.68
N GLY A 268 -20.09 11.33 -2.46
CA GLY A 268 -20.02 9.96 -2.94
C GLY A 268 -19.81 8.94 -1.80
N GLU A 269 -18.93 9.23 -0.84
CA GLU A 269 -18.68 8.40 0.34
C GLU A 269 -19.90 8.33 1.28
N ALA A 270 -20.72 9.38 1.36
CA ALA A 270 -21.95 9.38 2.15
C ALA A 270 -22.97 8.34 1.67
N GLN A 271 -22.93 7.99 0.39
CA GLN A 271 -23.77 6.95 -0.23
C GLN A 271 -23.18 5.54 -0.08
N MET A 272 -21.92 5.43 0.34
CA MET A 272 -21.24 4.13 0.58
C MET A 272 -21.53 3.61 1.99
N GLY A 273 -21.55 2.28 2.15
CA GLY A 273 -21.69 1.65 3.47
C GLY A 273 -20.49 1.96 4.39
N PHE A 274 -20.71 1.85 5.70
CA PHE A 274 -19.70 2.13 6.75
C PHE A 274 -18.35 1.43 6.51
N ALA A 275 -18.35 0.19 6.06
CA ALA A 275 -17.13 -0.57 5.75
C ALA A 275 -16.33 0.04 4.58
N ALA A 276 -16.98 0.59 3.56
CA ALA A 276 -16.32 1.23 2.42
C ALA A 276 -15.67 2.58 2.80
N ARG A 277 -16.27 3.31 3.77
CA ARG A 277 -15.67 4.54 4.33
C ARG A 277 -14.42 4.28 5.14
N LEU A 278 -14.38 3.15 5.88
CA LEU A 278 -13.18 2.75 6.63
C LEU A 278 -12.00 2.35 5.73
N LEU A 279 -12.30 2.03 4.46
CA LEU A 279 -11.31 1.62 3.47
C LEU A 279 -10.86 2.79 2.57
N SER A 280 -11.43 3.99 2.73
CA SER A 280 -10.95 5.17 2.00
C SER A 280 -9.58 5.58 2.56
N SER A 281 -8.60 5.72 1.66
CA SER A 281 -7.23 6.07 2.05
C SER A 281 -7.12 7.47 2.66
N HIS A 282 -7.98 8.40 2.25
CA HIS A 282 -7.96 9.81 2.62
C HIS A 282 -9.37 10.34 2.88
N PRO A 283 -10.00 10.02 4.04
CA PRO A 283 -11.38 10.41 4.27
C PRO A 283 -11.54 11.94 4.28
N ALA A 284 -12.52 12.44 3.52
CA ALA A 284 -12.88 13.84 3.49
C ALA A 284 -13.63 14.21 4.79
N THR A 285 -12.91 14.51 5.85
CA THR A 285 -13.50 14.89 7.12
C THR A 285 -13.99 16.36 7.09
N ARG A 286 -15.08 16.65 7.82
CA ARG A 286 -15.56 18.03 7.97
C ARG A 286 -14.46 18.97 8.47
N GLN A 287 -13.59 18.51 9.34
CA GLN A 287 -12.49 19.30 9.89
C GLN A 287 -11.44 19.68 8.81
N ARG A 288 -11.14 18.79 7.85
CA ARG A 288 -10.26 19.09 6.71
C ARG A 288 -10.88 20.20 5.86
N LEU A 289 -12.14 20.03 5.45
CA LEU A 289 -12.86 21.02 4.64
C LEU A 289 -12.93 22.41 5.31
N GLU A 290 -13.20 22.46 6.63
CA GLU A 290 -13.22 23.71 7.38
C GLU A 290 -11.83 24.38 7.40
N ARG A 291 -10.73 23.61 7.60
CA ARG A 291 -9.36 24.14 7.60
C ARG A 291 -8.95 24.69 6.23
N ILE A 292 -9.22 23.94 5.15
CA ILE A 292 -8.94 24.40 3.78
C ILE A 292 -9.70 25.69 3.48
N ARG A 293 -11.00 25.75 3.81
CA ARG A 293 -11.83 26.95 3.62
C ARG A 293 -11.27 28.15 4.37
N ASN A 294 -10.91 27.97 5.63
CA ASN A 294 -10.36 29.05 6.46
C ASN A 294 -9.04 29.58 5.89
N TYR A 295 -8.16 28.67 5.41
CA TYR A 295 -6.91 29.06 4.79
C TYR A 295 -7.15 29.87 3.49
N VAL A 296 -8.01 29.38 2.61
CA VAL A 296 -8.35 30.05 1.34
C VAL A 296 -8.96 31.44 1.58
N ASN A 297 -9.90 31.55 2.53
CA ASN A 297 -10.52 32.83 2.86
C ASN A 297 -9.54 33.84 3.42
N ALA A 298 -8.63 33.39 4.31
CA ALA A 298 -7.61 34.27 4.90
C ALA A 298 -6.63 34.84 3.85
N HIS A 299 -6.33 34.09 2.80
CA HIS A 299 -5.39 34.51 1.76
C HIS A 299 -6.06 35.25 0.61
N ASN A 300 -7.35 35.03 0.36
CA ASN A 300 -8.12 35.79 -0.62
C ASN A 300 -8.48 37.21 -0.13
N THR A 301 -8.47 37.45 1.20
CA THR A 301 -8.67 38.79 1.79
C THR A 301 -7.41 39.65 1.80
N MET A 302 -6.26 39.08 1.47
CA MET A 302 -4.96 39.77 1.43
C MET A 302 -4.46 40.09 0.00
N ALA A 303 -5.15 39.59 -1.03
CA ALA A 303 -4.90 39.86 -2.46
C ALA A 303 -5.85 40.88 -3.03
#